data_2b0d3fee63080e53d5dd36b22e7fe22d
#
_entry.id   2b0d3fee63080e53d5dd36b22e7fe22d
#
_cell.length_a   1.000
_cell.length_b   1.000
_cell.length_c   1.000
_cell.angle_alpha   90.00
_cell.angle_beta   90.00
_cell.angle_gamma   90.00
#
_symmetry.space_group_name_H-M   'P 1'
#
loop_
_entity.id
_entity.type
_entity.pdbx_description
1 polymer ?
#
loop_
_entity_poly.entity_id
_entity_poly.type
_entity_poly.pdbx_seq_one_letter_code
_entity_poly.pdbx_strand_id
1 'polypeptide(L)'
;VVIDGTIAMNRERDLDFGDVVRNSVVTVPVNSNGSARWRITGTSGAGVTLTFFLPSFLQVGSNTLPISFNNTAGGESWQNNPRFANLFDPNAVHTTQLRPSGLGVLTVWLGGTVTVSALQPPGVYTAPATLVVSYTGS
;
A
#
# COMPACT_ATOMS: atom_id res chain seq x y z
N VAL A 1 -3.31 -4.73 34.32
CA VAL A 1 -4.07 -4.31 33.14
C VAL A 1 -3.72 -5.20 31.97
N VAL A 2 -4.73 -5.77 31.39
CA VAL A 2 -4.53 -6.56 30.18
C VAL A 2 -4.82 -5.66 28.97
N ILE A 3 -3.85 -5.59 28.10
CA ILE A 3 -4.00 -4.85 26.87
C ILE A 3 -4.21 -5.87 25.76
N ASP A 4 -5.33 -5.76 25.07
CA ASP A 4 -5.58 -6.59 23.92
C ASP A 4 -4.68 -6.13 22.78
N GLY A 5 -3.69 -6.97 22.44
CA GLY A 5 -2.75 -6.67 21.40
C GLY A 5 -3.17 -7.14 20.01
N THR A 6 -4.42 -7.52 19.85
CA THR A 6 -4.87 -8.05 18.57
C THR A 6 -5.00 -6.94 17.53
N ILE A 7 -4.29 -7.09 16.42
CA ILE A 7 -4.44 -6.24 15.25
C ILE A 7 -5.15 -7.05 14.18
N ALA A 8 -6.22 -6.47 13.63
CA ALA A 8 -6.89 -7.01 12.46
C ALA A 8 -6.52 -6.17 11.25
N MET A 9 -6.23 -6.82 10.14
CA MET A 9 -5.91 -6.14 8.89
C MET A 9 -6.70 -6.79 7.76
N ASN A 10 -7.33 -5.95 6.97
CA ASN A 10 -8.17 -6.40 5.86
C ASN A 10 -7.69 -5.70 4.60
N ARG A 11 -7.31 -6.49 3.59
CA ARG A 11 -6.97 -5.92 2.29
C ARG A 11 -8.27 -5.64 1.55
N GLU A 12 -8.54 -4.37 1.28
CA GLU A 12 -9.77 -3.94 0.64
C GLU A 12 -9.62 -3.84 -0.87
N ARG A 13 -8.39 -3.63 -1.37
CA ARG A 13 -8.16 -3.43 -2.80
C ARG A 13 -6.71 -3.74 -3.13
N ASP A 14 -6.50 -4.44 -4.26
CA ASP A 14 -5.16 -4.70 -4.77
C ASP A 14 -4.63 -3.53 -5.57
N LEU A 15 -3.30 -3.43 -5.67
CA LEU A 15 -2.66 -2.47 -6.56
C LEU A 15 -2.92 -2.88 -8.01
N ASP A 16 -3.53 -1.98 -8.77
CA ASP A 16 -3.96 -2.25 -10.15
C ASP A 16 -3.54 -1.09 -11.04
N PHE A 17 -2.71 -1.39 -12.04
CA PHE A 17 -2.29 -0.42 -13.02
C PHE A 17 -3.21 -0.36 -14.24
N GLY A 18 -4.23 -1.20 -14.30
CA GLY A 18 -5.14 -1.28 -15.44
C GLY A 18 -4.43 -1.84 -16.67
N ASP A 19 -4.92 -1.42 -17.83
CA ASP A 19 -4.31 -1.79 -19.09
C ASP A 19 -3.00 -1.02 -19.29
N VAL A 20 -1.92 -1.76 -19.56
CA VAL A 20 -0.59 -1.19 -19.69
C VAL A 20 -0.27 -1.00 -21.17
N VAL A 21 0.12 0.24 -21.53
CA VAL A 21 0.41 0.61 -22.91
C VAL A 21 1.93 0.61 -23.12
N ARG A 22 2.37 0.05 -24.25
CA ARG A 22 3.80 0.01 -24.62
C ARG A 22 4.38 1.42 -24.71
N ASN A 23 5.68 1.53 -24.42
CA ASN A 23 6.42 2.79 -24.46
C ASN A 23 5.85 3.86 -23.53
N SER A 24 5.37 3.45 -22.36
CA SER A 24 4.82 4.39 -21.40
C SER A 24 5.35 4.15 -19.99
N VAL A 25 5.24 5.18 -19.17
CA VAL A 25 5.48 5.09 -17.74
C VAL A 25 4.12 5.34 -17.09
N VAL A 26 3.65 4.37 -16.30
CA VAL A 26 2.35 4.48 -15.64
C VAL A 26 2.58 4.58 -14.14
N THR A 27 2.10 5.67 -13.55
CA THR A 27 2.18 5.89 -12.11
C THR A 27 0.78 5.86 -11.53
N VAL A 28 0.60 5.02 -10.50
CA VAL A 28 -0.62 5.01 -9.69
C VAL A 28 -0.31 5.71 -8.39
N PRO A 29 -0.80 6.94 -8.18
CA PRO A 29 -0.59 7.63 -6.91
C PRO A 29 -1.51 7.07 -5.82
N VAL A 30 -1.22 7.44 -4.59
CA VAL A 30 -1.98 6.98 -3.41
C VAL A 30 -3.47 7.30 -3.54
N ASN A 31 -3.81 8.44 -4.11
CA ASN A 31 -5.20 8.89 -4.24
C ASN A 31 -5.90 8.36 -5.50
N SER A 32 -5.28 7.44 -6.22
CA SER A 32 -5.89 6.82 -7.41
C SER A 32 -6.77 5.64 -7.01
N ASN A 33 -7.79 5.36 -7.83
CA ASN A 33 -8.62 4.18 -7.65
C ASN A 33 -7.86 2.87 -7.90
N GLY A 34 -6.69 2.94 -8.53
CA GLY A 34 -5.84 1.77 -8.75
C GLY A 34 -4.89 1.48 -7.60
N SER A 35 -4.78 2.34 -6.60
CA SER A 35 -3.90 2.11 -5.47
C SER A 35 -4.41 0.94 -4.62
N ALA A 36 -3.49 0.18 -4.03
CA ALA A 36 -3.86 -0.84 -3.06
C ALA A 36 -4.34 -0.17 -1.77
N ARG A 37 -5.24 -0.85 -1.06
CA ARG A 37 -5.78 -0.30 0.18
C ARG A 37 -5.98 -1.40 1.21
N TRP A 38 -5.55 -1.10 2.44
CA TRP A 38 -5.74 -1.96 3.60
C TRP A 38 -6.43 -1.17 4.70
N ARG A 39 -7.28 -1.85 5.45
CA ARG A 39 -7.86 -1.28 6.66
C ARG A 39 -7.35 -2.03 7.87
N ILE A 40 -6.82 -1.29 8.82
CA ILE A 40 -6.23 -1.82 10.05
C ILE A 40 -7.11 -1.39 11.21
N THR A 41 -7.43 -2.33 12.10
CA THR A 41 -8.15 -2.04 13.34
C THR A 41 -7.41 -2.66 14.51
N GLY A 42 -7.42 -1.96 15.64
CA GLY A 42 -6.72 -2.42 16.83
C GLY A 42 -7.00 -1.51 18.00
N THR A 43 -6.05 -1.46 18.92
CA THR A 43 -6.17 -0.64 20.13
C THR A 43 -6.09 0.84 19.77
N SER A 44 -7.09 1.60 20.24
CA SER A 44 -7.14 3.04 20.00
C SER A 44 -5.87 3.73 20.49
N GLY A 45 -5.26 4.54 19.62
CA GLY A 45 -4.07 5.31 19.96
C GLY A 45 -2.76 4.53 20.02
N ALA A 46 -2.80 3.23 19.78
CA ALA A 46 -1.59 2.41 19.86
C ALA A 46 -0.63 2.73 18.72
N GLY A 47 0.67 2.77 19.04
CA GLY A 47 1.70 2.91 18.03
C GLY A 47 1.85 1.64 17.22
N VAL A 48 2.04 1.78 15.92
CA VAL A 48 2.21 0.64 15.02
C VAL A 48 3.33 0.91 14.03
N THR A 49 3.94 -0.16 13.55
CA THR A 49 4.87 -0.09 12.42
C THR A 49 4.21 -0.73 11.20
N LEU A 50 4.45 -0.12 10.05
CA LEU A 50 3.99 -0.60 8.77
C LEU A 50 5.21 -1.02 7.96
N THR A 51 5.25 -2.27 7.54
CA THR A 51 6.35 -2.81 6.73
C THR A 51 5.76 -3.43 5.47
N PHE A 52 6.21 -2.96 4.31
CA PHE A 52 5.80 -3.52 3.04
C PHE A 52 6.84 -4.48 2.50
N PHE A 53 6.37 -5.62 2.00
CA PHE A 53 7.17 -6.51 1.15
C PHE A 53 6.75 -6.24 -0.28
N LEU A 54 7.61 -5.50 -1.00
CA LEU A 54 7.27 -4.97 -2.32
C LEU A 54 7.83 -5.87 -3.41
N PRO A 55 7.04 -6.15 -4.47
CA PRO A 55 7.53 -6.90 -5.60
C PRO A 55 8.48 -6.05 -6.45
N SER A 56 9.41 -6.70 -7.14
CA SER A 56 10.26 -6.04 -8.13
C SER A 56 9.65 -6.08 -9.53
N PHE A 57 8.68 -6.95 -9.75
CA PHE A 57 8.06 -7.17 -11.04
C PHE A 57 6.57 -7.41 -10.91
N LEU A 58 5.83 -6.94 -11.89
CA LEU A 58 4.48 -7.42 -12.16
C LEU A 58 4.55 -8.60 -13.13
N GLN A 59 3.55 -9.46 -13.10
CA GLN A 59 3.54 -10.64 -14.00
C GLN A 59 2.20 -10.82 -14.68
N VAL A 60 2.27 -11.25 -15.93
CA VAL A 60 1.17 -11.85 -16.67
C VAL A 60 1.75 -13.10 -17.36
N GLY A 61 1.39 -14.27 -16.87
CA GLY A 61 1.99 -15.53 -17.37
C GLY A 61 3.49 -15.53 -17.13
N SER A 62 4.28 -15.72 -18.20
CA SER A 62 5.73 -15.67 -18.15
C SER A 62 6.29 -14.27 -18.43
N ASN A 63 5.44 -13.30 -18.71
CA ASN A 63 5.85 -11.93 -18.98
C ASN A 63 5.99 -11.15 -17.68
N THR A 64 7.06 -10.37 -17.57
CA THR A 64 7.33 -9.55 -16.40
C THR A 64 7.45 -8.10 -16.79
N LEU A 65 7.14 -7.22 -15.83
CA LEU A 65 7.17 -5.78 -16.01
C LEU A 65 7.79 -5.16 -14.76
N PRO A 66 8.90 -4.42 -14.90
CA PRO A 66 9.53 -3.79 -13.73
C PRO A 66 8.61 -2.80 -13.05
N ILE A 67 8.61 -2.82 -11.71
CA ILE A 67 7.85 -1.89 -10.88
C ILE A 67 8.78 -1.25 -9.88
N SER A 68 8.54 0.03 -9.59
CA SER A 68 9.26 0.76 -8.57
C SER A 68 8.29 1.53 -7.70
N PHE A 69 8.73 1.86 -6.49
CA PHE A 69 7.95 2.60 -5.52
C PHE A 69 8.79 3.79 -5.06
N ASN A 70 8.30 5.00 -5.33
CA ASN A 70 9.02 6.20 -4.89
C ASN A 70 8.75 6.49 -3.41
N ASN A 71 9.37 7.53 -2.88
CA ASN A 71 9.28 7.84 -1.45
C ASN A 71 7.94 8.45 -1.04
N THR A 72 6.99 8.60 -1.94
CA THR A 72 5.63 9.05 -1.65
C THR A 72 4.59 8.04 -2.12
N ALA A 73 5.01 6.82 -2.42
CA ALA A 73 4.09 5.79 -2.91
C ALA A 73 3.21 5.18 -1.81
N GLY A 74 3.56 5.37 -0.54
CA GLY A 74 2.73 4.95 0.58
C GLY A 74 1.92 6.11 1.14
N GLY A 75 0.75 5.81 1.69
CA GLY A 75 -0.08 6.80 2.35
C GLY A 75 -0.88 6.17 3.48
N GLU A 76 -1.18 6.94 4.50
CA GLU A 76 -1.97 6.49 5.63
C GLU A 76 -2.91 7.59 6.12
N SER A 77 -4.06 7.20 6.65
CA SER A 77 -4.98 8.16 7.26
C SER A 77 -5.93 7.45 8.21
N TRP A 78 -6.39 8.15 9.23
CA TRP A 78 -7.46 7.65 10.09
C TRP A 78 -8.81 7.71 9.38
N GLN A 79 -8.92 8.48 8.30
CA GLN A 79 -10.11 8.58 7.49
C GLN A 79 -9.96 7.70 6.24
N ASN A 80 -11.06 7.11 5.79
CA ASN A 80 -11.04 6.33 4.57
C ASN A 80 -11.17 7.24 3.35
N ASN A 81 -10.22 8.18 3.24
CA ASN A 81 -10.18 9.12 2.14
C ASN A 81 -8.70 9.42 1.83
N PRO A 82 -8.19 8.95 0.67
CA PRO A 82 -6.77 9.12 0.34
C PRO A 82 -6.36 10.58 0.13
N ARG A 83 -7.31 11.46 -0.02
CA ARG A 83 -7.06 12.89 -0.14
C ARG A 83 -6.40 13.47 1.12
N PHE A 84 -6.66 12.85 2.28
CA PHE A 84 -6.09 13.28 3.55
C PHE A 84 -4.94 12.38 3.99
N ALA A 85 -4.43 11.54 3.10
CA ALA A 85 -3.36 10.62 3.45
C ALA A 85 -2.04 11.35 3.73
N ASN A 86 -1.37 10.94 4.80
CA ASN A 86 0.00 11.33 5.05
C ASN A 86 0.90 10.42 4.24
N LEU A 87 1.70 10.98 3.34
CA LEU A 87 2.55 10.21 2.44
C LEU A 87 3.81 9.75 3.16
N PHE A 88 4.27 8.55 2.83
CA PHE A 88 5.50 8.00 3.40
C PHE A 88 6.18 7.09 2.38
N ASP A 89 7.44 6.76 2.68
CA ASP A 89 8.24 5.89 1.82
C ASP A 89 7.92 4.41 2.14
N PRO A 90 7.30 3.67 1.21
CA PRO A 90 6.97 2.27 1.47
C PRO A 90 8.18 1.33 1.43
N ASN A 91 9.34 1.82 0.98
CA ASN A 91 10.57 1.02 0.96
C ASN A 91 11.24 0.92 2.33
N ALA A 92 10.77 1.71 3.29
CA ALA A 92 11.30 1.72 4.65
C ALA A 92 10.18 1.40 5.64
N VAL A 93 10.55 1.00 6.85
CA VAL A 93 9.58 0.80 7.92
C VAL A 93 9.02 2.16 8.32
N HIS A 94 7.70 2.26 8.36
CA HIS A 94 7.01 3.48 8.74
C HIS A 94 6.34 3.29 10.09
N THR A 95 6.57 4.23 11.01
CA THR A 95 5.96 4.19 12.33
C THR A 95 4.85 5.23 12.41
N THR A 96 3.69 4.82 12.88
CA THR A 96 2.53 5.68 13.04
C THR A 96 1.71 5.19 14.23
N GLN A 97 0.48 5.67 14.34
CA GLN A 97 -0.43 5.20 15.39
C GLN A 97 -1.82 5.03 14.84
N LEU A 98 -2.60 4.19 15.51
CA LEU A 98 -4.02 4.04 15.21
C LEU A 98 -4.78 5.24 15.76
N ARG A 99 -5.97 5.44 15.21
CA ARG A 99 -6.81 6.57 15.62
C ARG A 99 -6.96 6.61 17.13
N PRO A 100 -6.68 7.76 17.79
CA PRO A 100 -6.69 7.82 19.27
C PRO A 100 -8.06 7.95 19.89
N SER A 101 -9.12 8.11 19.11
CA SER A 101 -10.48 8.22 19.63
C SER A 101 -11.41 7.25 18.93
N GLY A 102 -12.35 6.68 19.65
CA GLY A 102 -13.26 5.66 19.11
C GLY A 102 -12.53 4.37 18.78
N LEU A 103 -12.86 3.76 17.64
CA LEU A 103 -12.14 2.59 17.17
C LEU A 103 -10.74 2.95 16.69
N GLY A 104 -9.76 2.14 17.04
CA GLY A 104 -8.40 2.30 16.54
C GLY A 104 -8.32 1.85 15.09
N VAL A 105 -8.51 2.76 14.18
CA VAL A 105 -8.57 2.48 12.74
C VAL A 105 -7.46 3.22 12.03
N LEU A 106 -6.91 2.57 11.00
CA LEU A 106 -5.96 3.21 10.10
C LEU A 106 -6.19 2.63 8.71
N THR A 107 -6.32 3.50 7.71
CA THR A 107 -6.37 3.09 6.32
C THR A 107 -5.03 3.37 5.68
N VAL A 108 -4.50 2.40 4.93
CA VAL A 108 -3.19 2.47 4.30
C VAL A 108 -3.36 2.24 2.80
N TRP A 109 -2.70 3.08 2.00
CA TRP A 109 -2.71 2.97 0.54
C TRP A 109 -1.30 2.77 0.03
N LEU A 110 -1.19 2.09 -1.12
CA LEU A 110 0.07 1.89 -1.82
C LEU A 110 -0.13 2.14 -3.30
N GLY A 111 0.63 3.07 -3.84
CA GLY A 111 0.75 3.28 -5.27
C GLY A 111 2.04 2.68 -5.80
N GLY A 112 2.40 3.03 -7.03
CA GLY A 112 3.66 2.57 -7.63
C GLY A 112 3.81 3.08 -9.04
N THR A 113 4.95 2.77 -9.65
CA THR A 113 5.27 3.17 -11.02
C THR A 113 5.79 1.99 -11.81
N VAL A 114 5.26 1.79 -13.00
CA VAL A 114 5.75 0.78 -13.94
C VAL A 114 6.31 1.46 -15.17
N THR A 115 7.40 0.90 -15.70
CA THR A 115 8.00 1.37 -16.95
C THR A 115 7.80 0.29 -17.99
N VAL A 116 7.09 0.65 -19.08
CA VAL A 116 6.66 -0.28 -20.09
C VAL A 116 7.53 -0.10 -21.33
N SER A 117 8.25 -1.17 -21.71
CA SER A 117 9.10 -1.15 -22.90
C SER A 117 8.28 -1.25 -24.18
N ALA A 118 8.95 -0.97 -25.32
CA ALA A 118 8.32 -1.06 -26.62
C ALA A 118 7.91 -2.50 -26.99
N LEU A 119 8.55 -3.49 -26.38
CA LEU A 119 8.30 -4.91 -26.67
C LEU A 119 7.41 -5.59 -25.64
N GLN A 120 6.90 -4.84 -24.68
CA GLN A 120 6.09 -5.42 -23.61
C GLN A 120 4.74 -5.90 -24.18
N PRO A 121 4.34 -7.16 -23.91
CA PRO A 121 3.04 -7.65 -24.34
C PRO A 121 1.90 -6.88 -23.64
N PRO A 122 0.80 -6.59 -24.32
CA PRO A 122 -0.35 -5.98 -23.69
C PRO A 122 -1.00 -6.91 -22.67
N GLY A 123 -1.69 -6.33 -21.70
CA GLY A 123 -2.38 -7.11 -20.69
C GLY A 123 -2.63 -6.28 -19.42
N VAL A 124 -3.31 -6.91 -18.48
CA VAL A 124 -3.53 -6.34 -17.15
C VAL A 124 -2.46 -6.91 -16.22
N TYR A 125 -1.58 -6.04 -15.73
CA TYR A 125 -0.47 -6.43 -14.87
C TYR A 125 -0.80 -6.07 -13.44
N THR A 126 -0.68 -7.04 -12.53
CA THR A 126 -0.95 -6.85 -11.11
C THR A 126 0.26 -7.23 -10.29
N ALA A 127 0.37 -6.65 -9.10
CA ALA A 127 1.47 -6.89 -8.19
C ALA A 127 0.95 -7.34 -6.83
N PRO A 128 1.42 -8.50 -6.34
CA PRO A 128 1.17 -8.83 -4.95
C PRO A 128 2.10 -8.00 -4.05
N ALA A 129 1.54 -7.12 -3.27
CA ALA A 129 2.25 -6.39 -2.22
C ALA A 129 1.72 -6.85 -0.88
N THR A 130 2.61 -7.12 0.06
CA THR A 130 2.23 -7.57 1.39
C THR A 130 2.56 -6.49 2.40
N LEU A 131 1.58 -6.16 3.22
CA LEU A 131 1.74 -5.23 4.33
C LEU A 131 1.75 -6.02 5.63
N VAL A 132 2.76 -5.77 6.47
CA VAL A 132 2.84 -6.33 7.82
C VAL A 132 2.71 -5.19 8.81
N VAL A 133 1.81 -5.36 9.77
CA VAL A 133 1.55 -4.37 10.81
C VAL A 133 1.86 -4.99 12.16
N SER A 134 2.60 -4.25 12.98
CA SER A 134 2.94 -4.67 14.34
C SER A 134 2.77 -3.52 15.31
N TYR A 135 2.39 -3.84 16.55
CA TYR A 135 2.43 -2.83 17.61
C TYR A 135 3.89 -2.50 17.94
N THR A 136 4.14 -1.23 18.27
CA THR A 136 5.48 -0.79 18.67
C THR A 136 5.80 -1.15 20.12
N GLY A 137 4.82 -1.54 20.90
CA GLY A 137 5.02 -1.86 22.33
C GLY A 137 4.89 -0.65 23.25
N SER A 138 4.48 0.47 22.75
CA SER A 138 4.35 1.69 23.55
C SER A 138 2.93 2.23 23.58
#